data_9bc21d54231a69071a84f4461c998b13
#
_entry.id   9bc21d54231a69071a84f4461c998b13
#
_cell.length_a   1.000
_cell.length_b   1.000
_cell.length_c   1.000
_cell.angle_alpha   90.00
_cell.angle_beta   90.00
_cell.angle_gamma   90.00
#
_symmetry.space_group_name_H-M   'P 1'
#
loop_
_entity.id
_entity.type
_entity.pdbx_description
1 polymer ?
#
loop_
_entity_poly.entity_id
_entity_poly.type
_entity_poly.pdbx_seq_one_letter_code
_entity_poly.pdbx_strand_id
1 'polypeptide(L)'
;MAKILLVEDEINIASFIERGLKEFGHTVTVCHDGNAGWKILQDEPFDLLILDIIMPKINGLELCRLYRQRFGYQSPVIMLTALGTTEDIVKGLDAGADDYLTKPFGMMELVSRIRAVLRRTSKKEEDDTYVLG
;
A
#
# COMPACT_ATOMS: atom_id res chain seq x y z
N MET A 1 7.14 -3.88 14.09
CA MET A 1 7.26 -2.98 12.98
C MET A 1 6.91 -3.66 11.68
N ALA A 2 6.44 -2.91 10.71
CA ALA A 2 5.90 -3.49 9.50
C ALA A 2 6.94 -3.54 8.39
N LYS A 3 6.82 -4.56 7.53
CA LYS A 3 7.56 -4.69 6.29
C LYS A 3 6.68 -4.14 5.17
N ILE A 4 7.09 -3.02 4.59
CA ILE A 4 6.28 -2.23 3.66
C ILE A 4 6.89 -2.26 2.26
N LEU A 5 6.06 -2.53 1.25
CA LEU A 5 6.44 -2.33 -0.15
C LEU A 5 5.88 -0.99 -0.61
N LEU A 6 6.76 -0.13 -1.10
CA LEU A 6 6.39 1.16 -1.69
C LEU A 6 6.66 1.11 -3.20
N VAL A 7 5.63 1.31 -4.00
CA VAL A 7 5.77 1.37 -5.46
C VAL A 7 5.45 2.80 -5.90
N GLU A 8 6.49 3.54 -6.28
CA GLU A 8 6.43 4.97 -6.59
C GLU A 8 7.50 5.29 -7.62
N ASP A 9 7.11 5.85 -8.76
CA ASP A 9 8.06 6.13 -9.85
C ASP A 9 8.87 7.41 -9.64
N GLU A 10 8.37 8.36 -8.86
CA GLU A 10 9.12 9.59 -8.55
C GLU A 10 10.14 9.33 -7.45
N ILE A 11 11.42 9.40 -7.82
CA ILE A 11 12.52 9.04 -6.91
C ILE A 11 12.54 9.91 -5.65
N ASN A 12 12.29 11.21 -5.79
CA ASN A 12 12.32 12.13 -4.64
C ASN A 12 11.19 11.85 -3.64
N ILE A 13 10.00 11.56 -4.16
CA ILE A 13 8.84 11.22 -3.30
C ILE A 13 9.10 9.87 -2.62
N ALA A 14 9.55 8.88 -3.37
CA ALA A 14 9.87 7.57 -2.81
C ALA A 14 10.91 7.67 -1.70
N SER A 15 11.97 8.45 -1.92
CA SER A 15 13.02 8.64 -0.93
C SER A 15 12.50 9.33 0.33
N PHE A 16 11.64 10.34 0.17
CA PHE A 16 11.03 11.04 1.30
C PHE A 16 10.18 10.09 2.15
N ILE A 17 9.34 9.30 1.49
CA ILE A 17 8.47 8.33 2.18
C ILE A 17 9.32 7.26 2.87
N GLU A 18 10.29 6.71 2.17
CA GLU A 18 11.16 5.67 2.72
C GLU A 18 11.84 6.14 3.99
N ARG A 19 12.46 7.33 3.97
CA ARG A 19 13.15 7.87 5.14
C ARG A 19 12.19 8.10 6.30
N GLY A 20 11.03 8.69 6.03
CA GLY A 20 10.04 8.95 7.07
C GLY A 20 9.55 7.68 7.73
N LEU A 21 9.23 6.66 6.93
CA LEU A 21 8.73 5.40 7.49
C LEU A 21 9.80 4.64 8.27
N LYS A 22 11.04 4.71 7.84
CA LYS A 22 12.16 4.10 8.58
C LYS A 22 12.36 4.75 9.94
N GLU A 23 12.15 6.08 10.04
CA GLU A 23 12.22 6.77 11.33
C GLU A 23 11.15 6.28 12.30
N PHE A 24 10.03 5.81 11.81
CA PHE A 24 8.98 5.21 12.64
C PHE A 24 9.16 3.70 12.85
N GLY A 25 10.31 3.16 12.46
CA GLY A 25 10.67 1.79 12.76
C GLY A 25 10.23 0.75 11.73
N HIS A 26 9.69 1.16 10.59
CA HIS A 26 9.30 0.23 9.53
C HIS A 26 10.48 -0.12 8.64
N THR A 27 10.44 -1.30 8.03
CA THR A 27 11.34 -1.64 6.93
C THR A 27 10.61 -1.36 5.63
N VAL A 28 11.31 -0.78 4.66
CA VAL A 28 10.69 -0.34 3.40
C VAL A 28 11.50 -0.84 2.22
N THR A 29 10.82 -1.53 1.30
CA THR A 29 11.38 -1.90 0.00
C THR A 29 10.74 -1.00 -1.04
N VAL A 30 11.54 -0.38 -1.89
CA VAL A 30 11.07 0.57 -2.90
C VAL A 30 11.19 -0.03 -4.29
N CYS A 31 10.10 0.03 -5.06
CA CYS A 31 10.10 -0.26 -6.49
C CYS A 31 9.62 0.99 -7.22
N HIS A 32 10.16 1.23 -8.42
CA HIS A 32 9.87 2.45 -9.17
C HIS A 32 8.91 2.25 -10.35
N ASP A 33 8.41 1.04 -10.53
CA ASP A 33 7.36 0.78 -11.52
C ASP A 33 6.54 -0.45 -11.09
N GLY A 34 5.39 -0.60 -11.75
CA GLY A 34 4.45 -1.67 -11.39
C GLY A 34 4.96 -3.06 -11.71
N ASN A 35 5.80 -3.20 -12.73
CA ASN A 35 6.35 -4.52 -13.08
C ASN A 35 7.33 -5.02 -12.01
N ALA A 36 8.20 -4.13 -11.53
CA ALA A 36 9.12 -4.47 -10.43
C ALA A 36 8.33 -4.81 -9.16
N GLY A 37 7.27 -4.03 -8.87
CA GLY A 37 6.39 -4.29 -7.74
C GLY A 37 5.71 -5.65 -7.84
N TRP A 38 5.15 -5.98 -8.99
CA TRP A 38 4.49 -7.27 -9.20
C TRP A 38 5.47 -8.43 -9.02
N LYS A 39 6.66 -8.28 -9.58
CA LYS A 39 7.69 -9.32 -9.47
C LYS A 39 8.05 -9.62 -8.03
N ILE A 40 8.32 -8.59 -7.23
CA ILE A 40 8.73 -8.80 -5.84
C ILE A 40 7.57 -9.33 -4.98
N LEU A 41 6.33 -8.93 -5.28
CA LEU A 41 5.16 -9.44 -4.56
C LEU A 41 4.97 -10.94 -4.74
N GLN A 42 5.39 -11.48 -5.87
CA GLN A 42 5.32 -12.93 -6.10
C GLN A 42 6.41 -13.69 -5.38
N ASP A 43 7.49 -13.00 -4.98
CA ASP A 43 8.66 -13.64 -4.37
C ASP A 43 8.65 -13.58 -2.84
N GLU A 44 8.06 -12.54 -2.23
CA GLU A 44 8.09 -12.39 -0.79
C GLU A 44 6.86 -11.65 -0.26
N PRO A 45 6.46 -11.94 0.99
CA PRO A 45 5.32 -11.27 1.61
C PRO A 45 5.68 -9.90 2.18
N PHE A 46 4.70 -9.02 2.24
CA PHE A 46 4.79 -7.70 2.88
C PHE A 46 3.59 -7.51 3.80
N ASP A 47 3.77 -6.70 4.83
CA ASP A 47 2.70 -6.39 5.78
C ASP A 47 1.76 -5.31 5.24
N LEU A 48 2.26 -4.48 4.33
CA LEU A 48 1.50 -3.36 3.77
C LEU A 48 2.06 -3.00 2.41
N LEU A 49 1.17 -2.65 1.48
CA LEU A 49 1.55 -2.12 0.17
C LEU A 49 1.13 -0.66 0.09
N ILE A 50 2.03 0.20 -0.36
CA ILE A 50 1.73 1.60 -0.69
C ILE A 50 2.00 1.77 -2.18
N LEU A 51 0.96 2.09 -2.94
CA LEU A 51 1.01 2.11 -4.41
C LEU A 51 0.59 3.47 -4.94
N ASP A 52 1.41 4.05 -5.83
CA ASP A 52 0.93 5.16 -6.66
C ASP A 52 0.14 4.59 -7.84
N ILE A 53 -0.90 5.29 -8.26
CA ILE A 53 -1.71 4.86 -9.40
C ILE A 53 -0.99 5.22 -10.70
N ILE A 54 -0.41 6.43 -10.78
CA ILE A 54 0.21 6.94 -12.02
C ILE A 54 1.65 6.44 -12.09
N MET A 55 1.83 5.34 -12.84
CA MET A 55 3.15 4.76 -13.05
C MET A 55 3.23 4.18 -14.45
N PRO A 56 4.43 4.11 -15.04
CA PRO A 56 4.60 3.43 -16.32
C PRO A 56 4.40 1.93 -16.15
N LYS A 57 4.11 1.25 -17.25
CA LYS A 57 3.86 -0.20 -17.32
C LYS A 57 2.59 -0.54 -16.54
N ILE A 58 2.66 -1.41 -15.54
CA ILE A 58 1.49 -1.74 -14.71
C ILE A 58 1.23 -0.57 -13.77
N ASN A 59 0.05 0.05 -13.86
CA ASN A 59 -0.31 1.16 -12.96
C ASN A 59 -0.79 0.61 -11.62
N GLY A 60 -0.99 1.51 -10.63
CA GLY A 60 -1.34 1.08 -9.28
C GLY A 60 -2.67 0.37 -9.16
N LEU A 61 -3.66 0.76 -9.96
CA LEU A 61 -4.97 0.08 -9.96
C LEU A 61 -4.82 -1.36 -10.45
N GLU A 62 -4.11 -1.53 -11.57
CA GLU A 62 -3.86 -2.86 -12.13
C GLU A 62 -3.05 -3.73 -11.16
N LEU A 63 -2.02 -3.15 -10.55
CA LEU A 63 -1.19 -3.88 -9.59
C LEU A 63 -2.01 -4.34 -8.39
N CYS A 64 -2.88 -3.50 -7.88
CA CYS A 64 -3.77 -3.85 -6.78
C CYS A 64 -4.70 -4.99 -7.16
N ARG A 65 -5.32 -4.93 -8.34
CA ARG A 65 -6.20 -5.99 -8.84
C ARG A 65 -5.45 -7.31 -8.99
N LEU A 66 -4.25 -7.28 -9.57
CA LEU A 66 -3.41 -8.47 -9.72
C LEU A 66 -3.08 -9.08 -8.36
N TYR A 67 -2.72 -8.23 -7.41
CA TYR A 67 -2.40 -8.68 -6.06
C TYR A 67 -3.61 -9.35 -5.40
N ARG A 68 -4.78 -8.72 -5.48
CA ARG A 68 -6.01 -9.28 -4.89
C ARG A 68 -6.43 -10.60 -5.54
N GLN A 69 -6.27 -10.72 -6.85
CA GLN A 69 -6.59 -11.96 -7.57
C GLN A 69 -5.69 -13.10 -7.15
N ARG A 70 -4.40 -12.82 -6.96
CA ARG A 70 -3.41 -13.86 -6.64
C ARG A 70 -3.35 -14.17 -5.16
N PHE A 71 -3.37 -13.15 -4.32
CA PHE A 71 -3.09 -13.27 -2.89
C PHE A 71 -4.27 -12.90 -1.99
N GLY A 72 -5.37 -12.43 -2.57
CA GLY A 72 -6.53 -12.00 -1.79
C GLY A 72 -6.23 -10.79 -0.93
N TYR A 73 -6.67 -10.83 0.31
CA TYR A 73 -6.52 -9.72 1.25
C TYR A 73 -5.45 -9.99 2.30
N GLN A 74 -4.38 -10.68 1.91
CA GLN A 74 -3.28 -10.99 2.82
C GLN A 74 -2.64 -9.74 3.40
N SER A 75 -2.47 -8.70 2.58
CA SER A 75 -1.90 -7.44 3.02
C SER A 75 -2.81 -6.30 2.67
N PRO A 76 -2.93 -5.29 3.56
CA PRO A 76 -3.65 -4.07 3.22
C PRO A 76 -2.90 -3.26 2.16
N VAL A 77 -3.66 -2.46 1.42
CA VAL A 77 -3.14 -1.60 0.36
C VAL A 77 -3.61 -0.17 0.61
N ILE A 78 -2.65 0.77 0.59
CA ILE A 78 -2.94 2.20 0.60
C ILE A 78 -2.56 2.76 -0.77
N MET A 79 -3.50 3.43 -1.44
CA MET A 79 -3.17 4.20 -2.63
C MET A 79 -2.64 5.56 -2.21
N LEU A 80 -1.52 5.97 -2.77
CA LEU A 80 -0.90 7.26 -2.48
C LEU A 80 -0.59 7.95 -3.80
N THR A 81 -1.44 8.90 -4.21
CA THR A 81 -1.44 9.40 -5.58
C THR A 81 -1.92 10.85 -5.66
N ALA A 82 -1.56 11.52 -6.76
CA ALA A 82 -2.05 12.89 -7.04
C ALA A 82 -3.50 12.90 -7.53
N LEU A 83 -4.07 11.75 -7.91
CA LEU A 83 -5.46 11.66 -8.40
C LEU A 83 -6.42 11.78 -7.22
N GLY A 84 -7.10 12.92 -7.10
CA GLY A 84 -7.88 13.24 -5.92
C GLY A 84 -9.38 13.45 -6.13
N THR A 85 -9.93 13.14 -7.32
CA THR A 85 -11.37 13.27 -7.54
C THR A 85 -12.13 12.15 -6.82
N THR A 86 -13.39 12.38 -6.53
CA THR A 86 -14.26 11.34 -5.96
C THR A 86 -14.25 10.08 -6.82
N GLU A 87 -14.31 10.25 -8.15
CA GLU A 87 -14.28 9.13 -9.09
C GLU A 87 -12.97 8.34 -8.97
N ASP A 88 -11.83 9.03 -8.88
CA ASP A 88 -10.53 8.38 -8.71
C ASP A 88 -10.48 7.57 -7.41
N ILE A 89 -10.98 8.14 -6.32
CA ILE A 89 -11.00 7.47 -5.02
C ILE A 89 -11.86 6.22 -5.06
N VAL A 90 -13.05 6.31 -5.67
CA VAL A 90 -13.94 5.16 -5.81
C VAL A 90 -13.27 4.05 -6.61
N LYS A 91 -12.60 4.38 -7.71
CA LYS A 91 -11.88 3.39 -8.52
C LYS A 91 -10.77 2.70 -7.72
N GLY A 92 -10.04 3.45 -6.90
CA GLY A 92 -8.99 2.89 -6.07
C GLY A 92 -9.53 1.91 -5.04
N LEU A 93 -10.59 2.30 -4.35
CA LEU A 93 -11.21 1.44 -3.34
C LEU A 93 -11.84 0.20 -3.99
N ASP A 94 -12.49 0.37 -5.14
CA ASP A 94 -13.08 -0.75 -5.88
C ASP A 94 -12.03 -1.72 -6.42
N ALA A 95 -10.82 -1.23 -6.70
CA ALA A 95 -9.72 -2.11 -7.11
C ALA A 95 -9.19 -2.97 -5.94
N GLY A 96 -9.60 -2.67 -4.71
CA GLY A 96 -9.24 -3.44 -3.55
C GLY A 96 -8.36 -2.71 -2.54
N ALA A 97 -8.18 -1.39 -2.66
CA ALA A 97 -7.43 -0.62 -1.70
C ALA A 97 -8.21 -0.46 -0.40
N ASP A 98 -7.51 -0.49 0.73
CA ASP A 98 -8.10 -0.30 2.06
C ASP A 98 -8.18 1.17 2.44
N ASP A 99 -7.33 2.00 1.87
CA ASP A 99 -7.32 3.43 2.11
C ASP A 99 -6.76 4.17 0.90
N TYR A 100 -7.00 5.47 0.86
CA TYR A 100 -6.64 6.31 -0.28
C TYR A 100 -6.19 7.66 0.24
N LEU A 101 -4.95 8.04 -0.06
CA LEU A 101 -4.37 9.30 0.40
C LEU A 101 -3.88 10.09 -0.80
N THR A 102 -4.27 11.37 -0.89
CA THR A 102 -3.89 12.22 -2.01
C THR A 102 -2.64 13.02 -1.71
N LYS A 103 -1.81 13.22 -2.74
CA LYS A 103 -0.67 14.11 -2.69
C LYS A 103 -1.13 15.55 -2.92
N PRO A 104 -0.59 16.54 -2.23
CA PRO A 104 0.45 16.42 -1.21
C PRO A 104 -0.11 15.93 0.12
N PHE A 105 0.73 15.25 0.89
CA PHE A 105 0.33 14.68 2.19
C PHE A 105 1.39 15.01 3.23
N GLY A 106 0.99 14.95 4.51
CA GLY A 106 1.95 15.05 5.60
C GLY A 106 2.41 13.67 6.05
N MET A 107 3.66 13.55 6.49
CA MET A 107 4.18 12.27 6.98
C MET A 107 3.36 11.73 8.14
N MET A 108 2.95 12.59 9.06
CA MET A 108 2.15 12.16 10.21
C MET A 108 0.78 11.61 9.79
N GLU A 109 0.18 12.18 8.74
CA GLU A 109 -1.08 11.65 8.20
C GLU A 109 -0.87 10.25 7.62
N LEU A 110 0.19 10.07 6.83
CA LEU A 110 0.51 8.76 6.27
C LEU A 110 0.74 7.73 7.37
N VAL A 111 1.55 8.06 8.36
CA VAL A 111 1.85 7.17 9.49
C VAL A 111 0.57 6.79 10.25
N SER A 112 -0.32 7.75 10.48
CA SER A 112 -1.58 7.49 11.16
C SER A 112 -2.47 6.53 10.37
N ARG A 113 -2.53 6.68 9.05
CA ARG A 113 -3.31 5.78 8.21
C ARG A 113 -2.71 4.38 8.16
N ILE A 114 -1.38 4.29 8.13
CA ILE A 114 -0.69 3.00 8.21
C ILE A 114 -1.05 2.27 9.50
N ARG A 115 -0.99 2.98 10.64
CA ARG A 115 -1.37 2.38 11.93
C ARG A 115 -2.81 1.90 11.94
N ALA A 116 -3.72 2.71 11.40
CA ALA A 116 -5.14 2.37 11.36
C ALA A 116 -5.39 1.12 10.52
N VAL A 117 -4.76 1.03 9.36
CA VAL A 117 -4.92 -0.09 8.45
C VAL A 117 -4.32 -1.36 9.04
N LEU A 118 -3.12 -1.28 9.61
CA LEU A 118 -2.47 -2.43 10.24
C LEU A 118 -3.25 -2.93 11.46
N ARG A 119 -3.82 -2.01 12.24
CA ARG A 119 -4.64 -2.37 13.41
C ARG A 119 -5.90 -3.11 12.98
N ARG A 120 -6.56 -2.68 11.91
CA ARG A 120 -7.76 -3.34 11.39
C ARG A 120 -7.45 -4.77 10.93
N THR A 121 -6.32 -4.95 10.25
CA THR A 121 -5.89 -6.27 9.77
C THR A 121 -5.61 -7.21 10.93
N SER A 122 -4.84 -6.77 11.93
CA SER A 122 -4.55 -7.56 13.13
C SER A 122 -5.81 -7.94 13.87
N LYS A 123 -6.73 -6.99 14.06
CA LYS A 123 -7.99 -7.24 14.74
C LYS A 123 -8.84 -8.24 14.00
N LYS A 124 -8.87 -8.17 12.67
CA LYS A 124 -9.60 -9.13 11.84
C LYS A 124 -9.03 -10.52 11.98
N GLU A 125 -7.72 -10.67 12.00
CA GLU A 125 -7.06 -11.96 12.21
C GLU A 125 -7.39 -12.53 13.58
N GLU A 126 -7.38 -11.70 14.62
CA GLU A 126 -7.76 -12.12 15.97
C GLU A 126 -9.22 -12.59 16.02
N ASP A 127 -10.12 -11.85 15.39
CA ASP A 127 -11.53 -12.20 15.32
C ASP A 127 -11.74 -13.54 14.59
N ASP A 128 -11.03 -13.74 13.47
CA ASP A 128 -11.10 -14.99 12.72
C ASP A 128 -10.58 -16.16 13.56
N THR A 129 -9.51 -15.96 14.29
CA THR A 129 -8.96 -16.98 15.20
C THR A 129 -9.95 -17.33 16.29
N TYR A 130 -10.65 -16.35 16.84
CA TYR A 130 -11.66 -16.54 17.87
C TYR A 130 -12.84 -17.37 17.36
N VAL A 131 -13.27 -17.11 16.15
CA VAL A 131 -14.41 -17.82 15.55
C VAL A 131 -14.05 -19.29 15.32
N LEU A 132 -12.81 -19.56 14.95
CA LEU A 132 -12.34 -20.93 14.71
C LEU A 132 -11.95 -21.69 15.96
N GLY A 133 -11.70 -20.97 17.01
CA GLY A 133 -11.36 -21.55 18.30
C GLY A 133 -12.55 -21.97 19.08
#